data_d7e72d4b391e2d3acccf3b03e4c3769d
#
_entry.id   d7e72d4b391e2d3acccf3b03e4c3769d
#
_cell.length_a   1.000
_cell.length_b   1.000
_cell.length_c   1.000
_cell.angle_alpha   90.00
_cell.angle_beta   90.00
_cell.angle_gamma   90.00
#
_symmetry.space_group_name_H-M   'P 1'
#
loop_
_entity.id
_entity.type
_entity.pdbx_description
1 polymer ?
#
loop_
_entity_poly.entity_id
_entity_poly.type
_entity_poly.pdbx_seq_one_letter_code
_entity_poly.pdbx_strand_id
1 'polypeptide(L)'
;MKKISFILLAALLMLSGSMLKAQDEMSFEQMIPVRVLMPINKEIKGDALTVLYNRLNQAVTLNGLGSSTNESRFLIVSSVTILSKTATNSIPPQFMAEVEMSFYFVDNVNKVILAQEMITKKGMDNDADKAVAKAIKMVQARDPKFKKLIKIGKQRAIEYYKATSENESDEITEPDVSWIFE
;
A
#
# COMPACT_ATOMS: atom_id res chain seq x y z
N MET A 1 -19.38 54.11 18.97
CA MET A 1 -19.23 52.72 19.42
C MET A 1 -19.91 51.66 18.56
N LYS A 2 -20.87 52.00 17.68
CA LYS A 2 -21.57 51.00 16.78
C LYS A 2 -20.76 50.53 15.56
N LYS A 3 -19.74 51.31 15.08
CA LYS A 3 -18.95 50.98 13.88
C LYS A 3 -17.85 49.91 14.13
N ILE A 4 -17.37 49.81 15.37
CA ILE A 4 -16.31 48.82 15.73
C ILE A 4 -16.87 47.40 15.80
N SER A 5 -18.14 47.28 16.24
CA SER A 5 -18.82 45.97 16.34
C SER A 5 -19.09 45.32 14.98
N PHE A 6 -19.29 46.11 13.92
CA PHE A 6 -19.54 45.60 12.57
C PHE A 6 -18.30 45.06 11.89
N ILE A 7 -17.13 45.69 12.15
CA ILE A 7 -15.83 45.25 11.59
C ILE A 7 -15.38 43.94 12.27
N LEU A 8 -15.65 43.80 13.57
CA LEU A 8 -15.31 42.57 14.30
C LEU A 8 -16.17 41.38 13.87
N LEU A 9 -17.46 41.62 13.54
CA LEU A 9 -18.36 40.60 13.03
C LEU A 9 -17.99 40.14 11.60
N ALA A 10 -17.54 41.07 10.74
CA ALA A 10 -17.08 40.76 9.38
C ALA A 10 -15.77 39.96 9.39
N ALA A 11 -14.84 40.27 10.31
CA ALA A 11 -13.60 39.53 10.46
C ALA A 11 -13.83 38.09 10.95
N LEU A 12 -14.82 37.87 11.83
CA LEU A 12 -15.19 36.53 12.32
C LEU A 12 -15.81 35.65 11.23
N LEU A 13 -16.57 36.24 10.30
CA LEU A 13 -17.16 35.51 9.15
C LEU A 13 -16.12 35.11 8.09
N MET A 14 -15.04 35.86 7.94
CA MET A 14 -13.96 35.51 7.00
C MET A 14 -13.07 34.37 7.51
N LEU A 15 -12.94 34.18 8.83
CA LEU A 15 -12.18 33.05 9.40
C LEU A 15 -12.93 31.71 9.30
N SER A 16 -14.26 31.72 9.26
CA SER A 16 -15.02 30.47 9.19
C SER A 16 -14.98 29.81 7.81
N GLY A 17 -14.78 30.58 6.74
CA GLY A 17 -14.72 30.05 5.37
C GLY A 17 -13.48 29.23 5.04
N SER A 18 -12.36 29.49 5.71
CA SER A 18 -11.11 28.75 5.49
C SER A 18 -11.03 27.45 6.30
N MET A 19 -11.74 27.36 7.42
CA MET A 19 -11.78 26.10 8.20
C MET A 19 -12.68 25.02 7.57
N LEU A 20 -13.74 25.40 6.86
CA LEU A 20 -14.61 24.45 6.17
C LEU A 20 -13.88 23.70 5.04
N LYS A 21 -13.05 24.38 4.25
CA LYS A 21 -12.26 23.72 3.20
C LYS A 21 -11.21 22.74 3.75
N ALA A 22 -10.58 23.07 4.87
CA ALA A 22 -9.57 22.20 5.50
C ALA A 22 -10.21 20.94 6.12
N GLN A 23 -11.45 21.02 6.59
CA GLN A 23 -12.19 19.86 7.11
C GLN A 23 -12.62 18.90 6.00
N ASP A 24 -13.05 19.39 4.84
CA ASP A 24 -13.44 18.57 3.71
C ASP A 24 -12.23 17.84 3.10
N GLU A 25 -11.07 18.50 2.99
CA GLU A 25 -9.85 17.84 2.51
C GLU A 25 -9.34 16.76 3.49
N MET A 26 -9.43 16.98 4.80
CA MET A 26 -9.01 16.00 5.80
C MET A 26 -9.95 14.80 5.86
N SER A 27 -11.25 14.97 5.66
CA SER A 27 -12.22 13.88 5.64
C SER A 27 -12.07 12.98 4.40
N PHE A 28 -11.75 13.55 3.24
CA PHE A 28 -11.54 12.81 2.01
C PHE A 28 -10.26 11.96 2.05
N GLU A 29 -9.17 12.48 2.62
CA GLU A 29 -7.92 11.74 2.80
C GLU A 29 -8.03 10.52 3.74
N GLN A 30 -8.97 10.56 4.69
CA GLN A 30 -9.23 9.45 5.61
C GLN A 30 -10.14 8.37 5.02
N MET A 31 -10.82 8.65 3.91
CA MET A 31 -11.88 7.80 3.36
C MET A 31 -11.45 6.90 2.19
N ILE A 32 -10.18 6.90 1.78
CA ILE A 32 -9.74 6.02 0.69
C ILE A 32 -9.61 4.58 1.23
N PRO A 33 -10.59 3.70 0.96
CA PRO A 33 -10.48 2.31 1.35
C PRO A 33 -9.45 1.63 0.45
N VAL A 34 -8.49 0.93 1.07
CA VAL A 34 -7.47 0.16 0.36
C VAL A 34 -7.55 -1.28 0.80
N ARG A 35 -7.65 -2.20 -0.14
CA ARG A 35 -7.60 -3.64 0.10
C ARG A 35 -6.21 -4.16 -0.24
N VAL A 36 -5.63 -4.92 0.67
CA VAL A 36 -4.41 -5.69 0.40
C VAL A 36 -4.80 -7.05 -0.14
N LEU A 37 -4.24 -7.45 -1.28
CA LEU A 37 -4.44 -8.81 -1.81
C LEU A 37 -3.36 -9.75 -1.27
N MET A 38 -3.77 -11.00 -1.03
CA MET A 38 -2.85 -12.05 -0.61
C MET A 38 -1.85 -12.35 -1.73
N PRO A 39 -0.53 -12.30 -1.47
CA PRO A 39 0.47 -12.68 -2.48
C PRO A 39 0.30 -14.14 -2.88
N ILE A 40 0.39 -14.43 -4.18
CA ILE A 40 0.28 -15.80 -4.70
C ILE A 40 1.60 -16.19 -5.34
N ASN A 41 2.25 -17.21 -4.77
CA ASN A 41 3.41 -17.86 -5.38
C ASN A 41 3.46 -19.34 -4.97
N LYS A 42 3.34 -20.24 -5.97
CA LYS A 42 3.27 -21.70 -5.75
C LYS A 42 4.60 -22.32 -5.30
N GLU A 43 5.72 -21.63 -5.54
CA GLU A 43 7.06 -22.12 -5.17
C GLU A 43 7.39 -21.85 -3.70
N ILE A 44 6.64 -20.95 -3.05
CA ILE A 44 6.89 -20.53 -1.68
C ILE A 44 6.03 -21.35 -0.73
N LYS A 45 6.69 -22.16 0.07
CA LYS A 45 6.03 -23.05 1.06
C LYS A 45 5.88 -22.38 2.41
N GLY A 46 4.91 -22.87 3.18
CA GLY A 46 4.67 -22.45 4.55
C GLY A 46 3.93 -21.13 4.67
N ASP A 47 4.16 -20.42 5.77
CA ASP A 47 3.41 -19.23 6.19
C ASP A 47 4.04 -17.89 5.75
N ALA A 48 5.13 -17.93 4.98
CA ALA A 48 5.89 -16.72 4.62
C ALA A 48 5.03 -15.67 3.89
N LEU A 49 4.18 -16.09 2.95
CA LEU A 49 3.27 -15.21 2.24
C LEU A 49 2.18 -14.62 3.15
N THR A 50 1.68 -15.41 4.10
CA THR A 50 0.74 -14.93 5.11
C THR A 50 1.38 -13.89 6.02
N VAL A 51 2.63 -14.08 6.41
CA VAL A 51 3.39 -13.08 7.19
C VAL A 51 3.57 -11.79 6.38
N LEU A 52 3.92 -11.89 5.10
CA LEU A 52 4.04 -10.73 4.21
C LEU A 52 2.70 -9.99 4.09
N TYR A 53 1.62 -10.70 3.83
CA TYR A 53 0.26 -10.13 3.80
C TYR A 53 -0.09 -9.37 5.07
N ASN A 54 0.17 -9.96 6.24
CA ASN A 54 -0.08 -9.30 7.52
C ASN A 54 0.78 -8.05 7.73
N ARG A 55 2.05 -8.06 7.24
CA ARG A 55 2.92 -6.88 7.27
C ARG A 55 2.42 -5.76 6.37
N LEU A 56 1.89 -6.10 5.20
CA LEU A 56 1.28 -5.13 4.28
C LEU A 56 0.03 -4.49 4.90
N ASN A 57 -0.86 -5.28 5.49
CA ASN A 57 -2.03 -4.75 6.20
C ASN A 57 -1.62 -3.82 7.36
N GLN A 58 -0.61 -4.20 8.14
CA GLN A 58 -0.05 -3.32 9.17
C GLN A 58 0.53 -2.03 8.58
N ALA A 59 1.24 -2.11 7.45
CA ALA A 59 1.79 -0.93 6.79
C ALA A 59 0.69 0.04 6.33
N VAL A 60 -0.40 -0.48 5.76
CA VAL A 60 -1.59 0.30 5.36
C VAL A 60 -2.16 1.05 6.56
N THR A 61 -2.42 0.34 7.66
CA THR A 61 -2.97 0.94 8.89
C THR A 61 -2.03 1.97 9.51
N LEU A 62 -0.72 1.68 9.58
CA LEU A 62 0.30 2.59 10.12
C LEU A 62 0.44 3.90 9.33
N ASN A 63 0.04 3.90 8.06
CA ASN A 63 0.08 5.08 7.19
C ASN A 63 -1.29 5.74 7.02
N GLY A 64 -2.24 5.44 7.90
CA GLY A 64 -3.52 6.14 8.00
C GLY A 64 -4.53 5.81 6.90
N LEU A 65 -4.36 4.68 6.20
CA LEU A 65 -5.37 4.17 5.28
C LEU A 65 -6.25 3.13 5.98
N GLY A 66 -7.55 3.18 5.71
CA GLY A 66 -8.46 2.13 6.18
C GLY A 66 -8.19 0.81 5.44
N SER A 67 -7.99 -0.28 6.19
CA SER A 67 -7.98 -1.61 5.59
C SER A 67 -9.42 -2.02 5.31
N SER A 68 -9.77 -2.21 4.04
CA SER A 68 -11.07 -2.76 3.63
C SER A 68 -10.93 -4.26 3.41
N THR A 69 -11.89 -5.03 3.94
CA THR A 69 -12.01 -6.46 3.66
C THR A 69 -12.92 -6.74 2.46
N ASN A 70 -13.71 -5.74 2.06
CA ASN A 70 -14.69 -5.83 1.00
C ASN A 70 -14.15 -5.20 -0.30
N GLU A 71 -14.99 -5.13 -1.32
CA GLU A 71 -14.69 -4.50 -2.59
C GLU A 71 -14.12 -3.09 -2.39
N SER A 72 -12.98 -2.86 -2.97
CA SER A 72 -12.26 -1.59 -2.90
C SER A 72 -11.67 -1.28 -4.25
N ARG A 73 -11.88 -0.04 -4.71
CA ARG A 73 -11.28 0.46 -5.94
C ARG A 73 -9.75 0.39 -5.90
N PHE A 74 -9.16 0.74 -4.76
CA PHE A 74 -7.71 0.78 -4.62
C PHE A 74 -7.18 -0.47 -3.94
N LEU A 75 -6.17 -1.08 -4.55
CA LEU A 75 -5.58 -2.33 -4.09
C LEU A 75 -4.08 -2.15 -3.84
N ILE A 76 -3.55 -2.90 -2.88
CA ILE A 76 -2.12 -3.19 -2.79
C ILE A 76 -1.92 -4.64 -3.19
N VAL A 77 -1.15 -4.82 -4.26
CA VAL A 77 -0.80 -6.10 -4.83
C VAL A 77 0.69 -6.33 -4.61
N SER A 78 1.09 -7.57 -4.36
CA SER A 78 2.49 -7.92 -4.22
C SER A 78 2.86 -9.15 -5.03
N SER A 79 4.05 -9.11 -5.63
CA SER A 79 4.69 -10.22 -6.31
C SER A 79 5.96 -10.59 -5.58
N VAL A 80 6.30 -11.88 -5.55
CA VAL A 80 7.51 -12.39 -4.91
C VAL A 80 8.26 -13.23 -5.91
N THR A 81 9.53 -12.88 -6.17
CA THR A 81 10.42 -13.56 -7.10
C THR A 81 11.67 -14.06 -6.37
N ILE A 82 12.00 -15.32 -6.54
CA ILE A 82 13.24 -15.91 -6.01
C ILE A 82 14.34 -15.64 -7.02
N LEU A 83 15.30 -14.76 -6.69
CA LEU A 83 16.41 -14.41 -7.57
C LEU A 83 17.51 -15.47 -7.55
N SER A 84 17.81 -16.05 -6.38
CA SER A 84 18.82 -17.09 -6.26
C SER A 84 18.57 -17.97 -5.04
N LYS A 85 19.05 -19.24 -5.15
CA LYS A 85 19.19 -20.19 -4.05
C LYS A 85 20.58 -20.83 -4.19
N THR A 86 21.49 -20.57 -3.27
CA THR A 86 22.88 -21.08 -3.32
C THR A 86 23.25 -21.76 -2.02
N ALA A 87 23.92 -22.92 -2.12
CA ALA A 87 24.52 -23.55 -0.95
C ALA A 87 25.84 -22.82 -0.59
N THR A 88 26.09 -22.66 0.71
CA THR A 88 27.35 -22.11 1.21
C THR A 88 28.39 -23.22 1.43
N ASN A 89 29.67 -22.87 1.43
CA ASN A 89 30.76 -23.81 1.72
C ASN A 89 30.97 -23.99 3.24
N SER A 90 30.01 -23.62 4.09
CA SER A 90 30.08 -23.78 5.55
C SER A 90 29.91 -25.27 5.97
N ILE A 91 30.37 -25.61 7.16
CA ILE A 91 30.17 -26.94 7.79
C ILE A 91 29.40 -26.73 9.11
N PRO A 92 28.11 -27.16 9.24
CA PRO A 92 27.28 -27.77 8.19
C PRO A 92 26.93 -26.79 7.07
N PRO A 93 26.65 -27.29 5.84
CA PRO A 93 26.26 -26.43 4.73
C PRO A 93 24.94 -25.71 5.03
N GLN A 94 24.90 -24.44 4.65
CA GLN A 94 23.69 -23.61 4.72
C GLN A 94 23.26 -23.18 3.31
N PHE A 95 22.01 -22.78 3.17
CA PHE A 95 21.48 -22.21 1.94
C PHE A 95 21.27 -20.72 2.14
N MET A 96 21.68 -19.93 1.16
CA MET A 96 21.37 -18.51 1.07
C MET A 96 20.39 -18.32 -0.08
N ALA A 97 19.27 -17.65 0.19
CA ALA A 97 18.31 -17.27 -0.81
C ALA A 97 18.23 -15.74 -0.91
N GLU A 98 18.15 -15.23 -2.13
CA GLU A 98 17.87 -13.84 -2.42
C GLU A 98 16.48 -13.73 -3.03
N VAL A 99 15.62 -12.88 -2.45
CA VAL A 99 14.23 -12.76 -2.81
C VAL A 99 13.91 -11.29 -3.06
N GLU A 100 13.29 -11.03 -4.20
CA GLU A 100 12.73 -9.74 -4.57
C GLU A 100 11.23 -9.75 -4.34
N MET A 101 10.72 -8.70 -3.73
CA MET A 101 9.31 -8.48 -3.49
C MET A 101 8.92 -7.14 -4.08
N SER A 102 8.07 -7.17 -5.09
CA SER A 102 7.52 -5.99 -5.76
C SER A 102 6.13 -5.70 -5.21
N PHE A 103 5.86 -4.42 -4.94
CA PHE A 103 4.62 -3.94 -4.36
C PHE A 103 4.03 -2.86 -5.24
N TYR A 104 2.75 -2.99 -5.52
CA TYR A 104 2.00 -2.11 -6.41
C TYR A 104 0.80 -1.52 -5.67
N PHE A 105 0.64 -0.21 -5.74
CA PHE A 105 -0.60 0.46 -5.37
C PHE A 105 -1.36 0.74 -6.66
N VAL A 106 -2.54 0.14 -6.83
CA VAL A 106 -3.26 0.14 -8.10
C VAL A 106 -4.68 0.66 -7.96
N ASP A 107 -5.18 1.31 -9.01
CA ASP A 107 -6.59 1.57 -9.23
C ASP A 107 -7.15 0.42 -10.07
N ASN A 108 -7.99 -0.43 -9.47
CA ASN A 108 -8.54 -1.60 -10.14
C ASN A 108 -9.61 -1.26 -11.17
N VAL A 109 -10.29 -0.13 -11.03
CA VAL A 109 -11.32 0.34 -11.97
C VAL A 109 -10.66 0.82 -13.26
N ASN A 110 -9.70 1.75 -13.15
CA ASN A 110 -9.01 2.32 -14.32
C ASN A 110 -7.83 1.47 -14.80
N LYS A 111 -7.52 0.34 -14.15
CA LYS A 111 -6.38 -0.54 -14.49
C LYS A 111 -5.05 0.22 -14.56
N VAL A 112 -4.78 1.06 -13.56
CA VAL A 112 -3.59 1.92 -13.49
C VAL A 112 -2.76 1.62 -12.27
N ILE A 113 -1.44 1.48 -12.45
CA ILE A 113 -0.48 1.40 -11.36
C ILE A 113 -0.18 2.84 -10.88
N LEU A 114 -0.64 3.17 -9.68
CA LEU A 114 -0.46 4.48 -9.07
C LEU A 114 0.91 4.64 -8.41
N ALA A 115 1.45 3.57 -7.82
CA ALA A 115 2.80 3.57 -7.26
C ALA A 115 3.38 2.16 -7.27
N GLN A 116 4.71 2.08 -7.33
CA GLN A 116 5.46 0.83 -7.25
C GLN A 116 6.69 1.01 -6.38
N GLU A 117 7.00 0.02 -5.56
CA GLU A 117 8.25 -0.10 -4.81
C GLU A 117 8.71 -1.55 -4.77
N MET A 118 10.01 -1.75 -4.59
CA MET A 118 10.64 -3.07 -4.61
C MET A 118 11.56 -3.23 -3.40
N ILE A 119 11.52 -4.38 -2.76
CA ILE A 119 12.36 -4.74 -1.61
C ILE A 119 13.08 -6.05 -1.92
N THR A 120 14.40 -6.06 -1.87
CA THR A 120 15.22 -7.29 -1.96
C THR A 120 15.71 -7.65 -0.56
N LYS A 121 15.60 -8.91 -0.18
CA LYS A 121 16.10 -9.47 1.09
C LYS A 121 16.85 -10.75 0.84
N LYS A 122 17.84 -11.01 1.72
CA LYS A 122 18.60 -12.26 1.74
C LYS A 122 18.29 -13.02 3.01
N GLY A 123 17.92 -14.29 2.88
CA GLY A 123 17.71 -15.20 4.01
C GLY A 123 18.76 -16.30 3.99
N MET A 124 19.08 -16.83 5.16
CA MET A 124 20.03 -17.95 5.30
C MET A 124 19.44 -18.98 6.28
N ASP A 125 19.44 -20.24 5.88
CA ASP A 125 18.96 -21.35 6.70
C ASP A 125 19.65 -22.65 6.28
N ASN A 126 19.46 -23.73 7.06
CA ASN A 126 19.95 -25.07 6.73
C ASN A 126 19.12 -25.77 5.63
N ASP A 127 18.06 -25.15 5.18
CA ASP A 127 17.15 -25.60 4.13
C ASP A 127 16.88 -24.47 3.16
N ALA A 128 16.86 -24.76 1.85
CA ALA A 128 16.71 -23.77 0.81
C ALA A 128 15.34 -23.07 0.84
N ASP A 129 14.26 -23.80 1.08
CA ASP A 129 12.91 -23.23 1.15
C ASP A 129 12.73 -22.42 2.44
N LYS A 130 13.36 -22.84 3.55
CA LYS A 130 13.38 -22.04 4.79
C LYS A 130 14.20 -20.76 4.62
N ALA A 131 15.32 -20.79 3.86
CA ALA A 131 16.09 -19.59 3.55
C ALA A 131 15.23 -18.56 2.78
N VAL A 132 14.43 -19.00 1.79
CA VAL A 132 13.47 -18.17 1.07
C VAL A 132 12.42 -17.59 2.04
N ALA A 133 11.78 -18.44 2.84
CA ALA A 133 10.79 -18.02 3.81
C ALA A 133 11.34 -16.99 4.80
N LYS A 134 12.59 -17.15 5.24
CA LYS A 134 13.29 -16.24 6.14
C LYS A 134 13.54 -14.89 5.49
N ALA A 135 13.96 -14.85 4.21
CA ALA A 135 14.14 -13.61 3.46
C ALA A 135 12.82 -12.80 3.41
N ILE A 136 11.70 -13.46 3.10
CA ILE A 136 10.37 -12.81 3.06
C ILE A 136 9.96 -12.28 4.44
N LYS A 137 10.14 -13.07 5.50
CA LYS A 137 9.80 -12.69 6.88
C LYS A 137 10.64 -11.53 7.43
N MET A 138 11.77 -11.18 6.80
CA MET A 138 12.57 -10.02 7.18
C MET A 138 11.95 -8.68 6.78
N VAL A 139 10.97 -8.66 5.89
CA VAL A 139 10.23 -7.43 5.55
C VAL A 139 9.41 -6.96 6.75
N GLN A 140 9.46 -5.67 7.02
CA GLN A 140 8.77 -5.07 8.17
C GLN A 140 7.72 -4.07 7.73
N ALA A 141 6.61 -3.97 8.48
CA ALA A 141 5.52 -3.03 8.20
C ALA A 141 5.95 -1.55 8.21
N ARG A 142 7.03 -1.22 8.92
CA ARG A 142 7.61 0.13 9.00
C ARG A 142 8.71 0.39 7.97
N ASP A 143 8.90 -0.50 7.00
CA ASP A 143 9.91 -0.27 5.96
C ASP A 143 9.64 1.06 5.24
N PRO A 144 10.66 1.93 5.06
CA PRO A 144 10.49 3.22 4.40
C PRO A 144 9.89 3.14 3.00
N LYS A 145 10.13 2.03 2.29
CA LYS A 145 9.57 1.80 0.95
C LYS A 145 8.05 1.62 1.00
N PHE A 146 7.50 0.97 2.04
CA PHE A 146 6.04 0.92 2.22
C PHE A 146 5.44 2.29 2.49
N LYS A 147 6.10 3.10 3.34
CA LYS A 147 5.67 4.47 3.57
C LYS A 147 5.66 5.29 2.29
N LYS A 148 6.69 5.13 1.44
CA LYS A 148 6.79 5.81 0.15
C LYS A 148 5.72 5.34 -0.83
N LEU A 149 5.53 4.00 -0.97
CA LEU A 149 4.49 3.40 -1.81
C LEU A 149 3.11 3.96 -1.47
N ILE A 150 2.75 3.92 -0.18
CA ILE A 150 1.43 4.34 0.30
C ILE A 150 1.25 5.86 0.13
N LYS A 151 2.28 6.66 0.45
CA LYS A 151 2.21 8.11 0.28
C LYS A 151 1.97 8.50 -1.17
N ILE A 152 2.75 7.95 -2.11
CA ILE A 152 2.61 8.27 -3.54
C ILE A 152 1.30 7.72 -4.08
N GLY A 153 0.94 6.48 -3.75
CA GLY A 153 -0.31 5.85 -4.16
C GLY A 153 -1.52 6.65 -3.71
N LYS A 154 -1.54 7.07 -2.43
CA LYS A 154 -2.59 7.91 -1.86
C LYS A 154 -2.71 9.26 -2.59
N GLN A 155 -1.61 9.95 -2.83
CA GLN A 155 -1.61 11.23 -3.54
C GLN A 155 -2.22 11.09 -4.94
N ARG A 156 -1.78 10.10 -5.71
CA ARG A 156 -2.30 9.84 -7.05
C ARG A 156 -3.75 9.36 -7.04
N ALA A 157 -4.14 8.56 -6.05
CA ALA A 157 -5.53 8.14 -5.88
C ALA A 157 -6.46 9.34 -5.67
N ILE A 158 -6.05 10.32 -4.85
CA ILE A 158 -6.81 11.55 -4.62
C ILE A 158 -6.94 12.37 -5.91
N GLU A 159 -5.85 12.52 -6.68
CA GLU A 159 -5.86 13.24 -7.95
C GLU A 159 -6.81 12.57 -8.95
N TYR A 160 -6.74 11.24 -9.09
CA TYR A 160 -7.63 10.46 -9.96
C TYR A 160 -9.10 10.54 -9.50
N TYR A 161 -9.35 10.45 -8.21
CA TYR A 161 -10.71 10.52 -7.68
C TYR A 161 -11.35 11.89 -7.90
N LYS A 162 -10.58 12.97 -7.70
CA LYS A 162 -11.05 14.33 -8.00
C LYS A 162 -11.35 14.52 -9.48
N ALA A 163 -10.58 13.91 -10.37
CA ALA A 163 -10.79 14.00 -11.82
C ALA A 163 -11.97 13.15 -12.32
N THR A 164 -12.27 12.02 -11.68
CA THR A 164 -13.33 11.09 -12.10
C THR A 164 -14.66 11.27 -11.39
N SER A 165 -14.68 11.89 -10.21
CA SER A 165 -15.92 12.12 -9.44
C SER A 165 -16.93 13.05 -10.14
N GLU A 166 -16.54 13.72 -11.19
CA GLU A 166 -17.42 14.53 -12.02
C GLU A 166 -18.18 13.71 -13.10
N ASN A 167 -17.85 12.42 -13.34
CA ASN A 167 -18.32 11.74 -14.54
C ASN A 167 -18.89 10.30 -14.41
N GLU A 168 -18.75 9.53 -13.32
CA GLU A 168 -19.17 8.12 -13.32
C GLU A 168 -19.61 7.54 -11.97
N SER A 169 -20.68 6.70 -12.03
CA SER A 169 -20.98 5.68 -11.02
C SER A 169 -20.09 4.45 -11.31
N ASP A 170 -19.00 4.31 -10.57
CA ASP A 170 -18.08 3.18 -10.73
C ASP A 170 -18.74 1.87 -10.26
N GLU A 171 -18.98 0.92 -11.18
CA GLU A 171 -19.32 -0.46 -10.84
C GLU A 171 -18.04 -1.18 -10.43
N ILE A 172 -17.89 -1.47 -9.13
CA ILE A 172 -16.74 -2.18 -8.59
C ILE A 172 -16.94 -3.68 -8.81
N THR A 173 -16.20 -4.26 -9.75
CA THR A 173 -16.17 -5.69 -10.04
C THR A 173 -15.14 -6.41 -9.12
N GLU A 174 -15.19 -7.76 -9.08
CA GLU A 174 -14.14 -8.54 -8.41
C GLU A 174 -12.75 -8.16 -8.93
N PRO A 175 -11.71 -8.09 -8.03
CA PRO A 175 -10.40 -7.59 -8.40
C PRO A 175 -9.67 -8.56 -9.34
N ASP A 176 -9.65 -8.24 -10.62
CA ASP A 176 -8.76 -8.85 -11.61
C ASP A 176 -7.45 -8.05 -11.67
N VAL A 177 -6.37 -8.66 -11.26
CA VAL A 177 -5.02 -8.04 -11.21
C VAL A 177 -4.03 -8.73 -12.16
N SER A 178 -4.50 -9.62 -13.03
CA SER A 178 -3.64 -10.33 -14.01
C SER A 178 -2.85 -9.36 -14.89
N TRP A 179 -3.46 -8.24 -15.29
CA TRP A 179 -2.88 -7.19 -16.11
C TRP A 179 -1.63 -6.49 -15.52
N ILE A 180 -1.33 -6.68 -14.22
CA ILE A 180 -0.12 -6.10 -13.58
C ILE A 180 1.13 -6.90 -13.93
N PHE A 181 0.98 -8.18 -14.30
CA PHE A 181 2.08 -9.13 -14.44
C PHE A 181 2.28 -9.60 -15.89
N GLU A 182 1.55 -9.01 -16.84
CA GLU A 182 1.75 -9.16 -18.29
C GLU A 182 2.87 -8.23 -18.80
#